data_7583deb1d67e30553a215b49314c83ab
#
_entry.id   7583deb1d67e30553a215b49314c83ab
#
_cell.length_a   1.000
_cell.length_b   1.000
_cell.length_c   1.000
_cell.angle_alpha   90.00
_cell.angle_beta   90.00
_cell.angle_gamma   90.00
#
_symmetry.space_group_name_H-M   'P 1'
#
loop_
_entity.id
_entity.type
_entity.pdbx_description
1 polymer ?
#
loop_
_entity_poly.entity_id
_entity_poly.type
_entity_poly.pdbx_seq_one_letter_code
_entity_poly.pdbx_strand_id
1 'polypeptide(L)'
;MEDKAVFLTLIAVAHCQEYFRQPEKIVSENRNLGDNRGHYSFTYETEGGIVQTETGSRKYVGTPSETQLIQGSVQYNAPDGTPIAISWTADEFGTQVAGTHVPTPPPIPPAIQRALDWIAKQPSTPEPEELAKDSPSQQNAVPPANTNRLHKPLRTNQRN
;
A
#
# COMPACT_ATOMS: atom_id res chain seq x y z
N MET A 1 50.86 24.22 -10.88
CA MET A 1 49.49 23.81 -11.21
C MET A 1 49.03 22.62 -10.37
N GLU A 2 49.95 21.79 -9.95
CA GLU A 2 49.68 20.58 -9.14
C GLU A 2 49.14 20.91 -7.75
N ASP A 3 49.69 21.96 -7.09
CA ASP A 3 49.28 22.34 -5.73
C ASP A 3 47.81 22.77 -5.64
N LYS A 4 47.28 23.42 -6.68
CA LYS A 4 45.87 23.84 -6.74
C LYS A 4 44.92 22.64 -6.92
N ALA A 5 45.33 21.61 -7.66
CA ALA A 5 44.57 20.40 -7.83
C ALA A 5 44.49 19.59 -6.52
N VAL A 6 45.59 19.51 -5.79
CA VAL A 6 45.65 18.84 -4.48
C VAL A 6 44.77 19.57 -3.45
N PHE A 7 44.78 20.92 -3.45
CA PHE A 7 43.91 21.71 -2.57
C PHE A 7 42.41 21.50 -2.88
N LEU A 8 42.05 21.48 -4.16
CA LEU A 8 40.64 21.24 -4.59
C LEU A 8 40.16 19.84 -4.22
N THR A 9 41.02 18.82 -4.34
CA THR A 9 40.65 17.44 -3.94
C THR A 9 40.51 17.32 -2.42
N LEU A 10 41.35 17.97 -1.64
CA LEU A 10 41.25 18.00 -0.17
C LEU A 10 39.94 18.69 0.31
N ILE A 11 39.51 19.78 -0.34
CA ILE A 11 38.26 20.46 -0.01
C ILE A 11 37.07 19.60 -0.39
N ALA A 12 37.10 18.88 -1.53
CA ALA A 12 36.03 17.97 -1.94
C ALA A 12 35.86 16.79 -0.97
N VAL A 13 36.97 16.23 -0.47
CA VAL A 13 36.93 15.12 0.51
C VAL A 13 36.40 15.63 1.86
N ALA A 14 36.73 16.83 2.30
CA ALA A 14 36.22 17.42 3.54
C ALA A 14 34.70 17.62 3.51
N HIS A 15 34.14 18.03 2.37
CA HIS A 15 32.67 18.17 2.23
C HIS A 15 31.93 16.82 2.07
N CYS A 16 32.61 15.78 1.64
CA CYS A 16 32.00 14.46 1.52
C CYS A 16 31.84 13.76 2.87
N GLN A 17 32.63 14.10 3.87
CA GLN A 17 32.56 13.52 5.22
C GLN A 17 31.33 13.98 6.00
N GLU A 18 30.78 15.13 5.68
CA GLU A 18 29.55 15.64 6.33
C GLU A 18 28.30 14.83 5.95
N TYR A 19 28.34 14.07 4.86
CA TYR A 19 27.24 13.23 4.39
C TYR A 19 27.11 11.90 5.16
N PHE A 20 28.17 11.45 5.83
CA PHE A 20 28.15 10.24 6.67
C PHE A 20 27.94 10.64 8.14
N ARG A 21 26.77 11.17 8.47
CA ARG A 21 26.37 11.23 9.88
C ARG A 21 26.23 9.81 10.40
N GLN A 22 26.81 9.54 11.56
CA GLN A 22 26.57 8.29 12.25
C GLN A 22 25.07 8.15 12.50
N PRO A 23 24.48 6.96 12.33
CA PRO A 23 23.08 6.71 12.64
C PRO A 23 22.80 7.15 14.08
N GLU A 24 21.69 7.84 14.30
CA GLU A 24 21.27 8.23 15.63
C GLU A 24 20.98 7.00 16.47
N LYS A 25 21.37 7.06 17.75
CA LYS A 25 21.10 5.96 18.66
C LYS A 25 19.63 5.97 19.08
N ILE A 26 19.06 4.78 19.15
CA ILE A 26 17.75 4.57 19.75
C ILE A 26 17.94 4.61 21.27
N VAL A 27 17.27 5.52 21.95
CA VAL A 27 17.32 5.69 23.41
C VAL A 27 16.19 4.95 24.12
N SER A 28 15.08 4.74 23.42
CA SER A 28 13.93 3.98 23.93
C SER A 28 13.33 3.18 22.80
N GLU A 29 13.02 1.90 23.04
CA GLU A 29 12.34 1.05 22.09
C GLU A 29 11.37 0.13 22.84
N ASN A 30 10.14 0.07 22.33
CA ASN A 30 9.16 -0.92 22.76
C ASN A 30 8.61 -1.59 21.50
N ARG A 31 8.75 -2.91 21.42
CA ARG A 31 8.31 -3.69 20.26
C ARG A 31 7.50 -4.89 20.70
N ASN A 32 6.29 -5.01 20.17
CA ASN A 32 5.44 -6.18 20.31
C ASN A 32 5.13 -6.73 18.92
N LEU A 33 5.63 -7.92 18.61
CA LEU A 33 5.45 -8.54 17.29
C LEU A 33 4.11 -9.28 17.13
N GLY A 34 3.29 -9.31 18.20
CA GLY A 34 1.94 -9.87 18.15
C GLY A 34 1.91 -11.38 17.85
N ASP A 35 0.87 -11.78 17.13
CA ASP A 35 0.46 -13.19 16.96
C ASP A 35 0.67 -13.75 15.54
N ASN A 36 1.54 -13.23 14.74
CA ASN A 36 1.77 -13.60 13.32
C ASN A 36 0.56 -13.41 12.39
N ARG A 37 -0.52 -12.81 12.89
CA ARG A 37 -1.73 -12.51 12.11
C ARG A 37 -1.85 -11.05 11.70
N GLY A 38 -0.73 -10.32 11.72
CA GLY A 38 -0.68 -8.90 11.37
C GLY A 38 -1.02 -7.96 12.55
N HIS A 39 -1.07 -8.48 13.78
CA HIS A 39 -1.10 -7.66 14.99
C HIS A 39 0.33 -7.40 15.43
N TYR A 40 0.72 -6.14 15.47
CA TYR A 40 2.01 -5.70 15.97
C TYR A 40 1.93 -4.27 16.46
N SER A 41 2.87 -3.88 17.28
CA SER A 41 3.09 -2.48 17.61
C SER A 41 4.57 -2.25 17.88
N PHE A 42 5.04 -1.07 17.52
CA PHE A 42 6.35 -0.61 17.96
C PHE A 42 6.32 0.89 18.20
N THR A 43 7.17 1.30 19.13
CA THR A 43 7.49 2.69 19.39
C THR A 43 8.98 2.78 19.62
N TYR A 44 9.62 3.74 19.01
CA TYR A 44 11.01 4.06 19.34
C TYR A 44 11.23 5.56 19.39
N GLU A 45 12.26 5.93 20.14
CA GLU A 45 12.75 7.30 20.28
C GLU A 45 14.26 7.31 20.06
N THR A 46 14.75 8.27 19.29
CA THR A 46 16.17 8.47 19.04
C THR A 46 16.74 9.59 19.87
N GLU A 47 18.07 9.62 20.00
CA GLU A 47 18.82 10.69 20.69
C GLU A 47 18.56 12.08 20.08
N GLY A 48 18.26 12.16 18.77
CA GLY A 48 17.87 13.38 18.07
C GLY A 48 16.41 13.77 18.25
N GLY A 49 15.64 13.06 19.07
CA GLY A 49 14.24 13.37 19.36
C GLY A 49 13.25 12.94 18.28
N ILE A 50 13.62 11.98 17.42
CA ILE A 50 12.67 11.33 16.51
C ILE A 50 11.86 10.33 17.32
N VAL A 51 10.55 10.51 17.36
CA VAL A 51 9.62 9.56 17.98
C VAL A 51 8.74 8.96 16.89
N GLN A 52 8.76 7.64 16.74
CA GLN A 52 7.89 6.93 15.81
C GLN A 52 7.10 5.86 16.54
N THR A 53 5.81 5.79 16.21
CA THR A 53 4.89 4.74 16.68
C THR A 53 4.15 4.15 15.49
N GLU A 54 4.00 2.83 15.48
CA GLU A 54 3.17 2.16 14.48
C GLU A 54 2.45 0.97 15.12
N THR A 55 1.22 0.75 14.69
CA THR A 55 0.37 -0.36 15.14
C THR A 55 -0.27 -1.01 13.92
N GLY A 56 -0.12 -2.32 13.82
CA GLY A 56 -0.84 -3.15 12.86
C GLY A 56 -1.95 -3.91 13.55
N SER A 57 -3.10 -3.99 12.91
CA SER A 57 -4.25 -4.77 13.35
C SER A 57 -5.02 -5.33 12.16
N ARG A 58 -6.05 -6.15 12.42
CA ARG A 58 -6.90 -6.74 11.38
C ARG A 58 -8.32 -6.21 11.52
N LYS A 59 -8.90 -5.83 10.38
CA LYS A 59 -10.33 -5.48 10.26
C LYS A 59 -11.11 -6.70 9.74
N TYR A 60 -12.37 -6.82 10.11
CA TYR A 60 -13.30 -7.85 9.62
C TYR A 60 -12.80 -9.28 9.80
N VAL A 61 -12.15 -9.56 10.94
CA VAL A 61 -11.52 -10.84 11.25
C VAL A 61 -12.50 -12.01 11.05
N GLY A 62 -12.04 -13.05 10.33
CA GLY A 62 -12.83 -14.26 10.05
C GLY A 62 -13.86 -14.11 8.94
N THR A 63 -13.87 -13.01 8.21
CA THR A 63 -14.73 -12.80 7.04
C THR A 63 -13.92 -12.84 5.74
N PRO A 64 -14.57 -13.08 4.57
CA PRO A 64 -13.89 -12.97 3.27
C PRO A 64 -13.30 -11.58 2.97
N SER A 65 -13.76 -10.55 3.67
CA SER A 65 -13.29 -9.17 3.55
C SER A 65 -12.21 -8.81 4.57
N GLU A 66 -11.61 -9.81 5.23
CA GLU A 66 -10.56 -9.56 6.22
C GLU A 66 -9.37 -8.81 5.59
N THR A 67 -9.02 -7.67 6.19
CA THR A 67 -7.95 -6.80 5.68
C THR A 67 -7.04 -6.31 6.80
N GLN A 68 -5.85 -5.83 6.42
CA GLN A 68 -4.89 -5.23 7.34
C GLN A 68 -5.24 -3.77 7.57
N LEU A 69 -5.14 -3.31 8.81
CA LEU A 69 -5.16 -1.91 9.20
C LEU A 69 -3.79 -1.56 9.80
N ILE A 70 -3.14 -0.55 9.25
CA ILE A 70 -1.89 0.01 9.78
C ILE A 70 -2.14 1.45 10.15
N GLN A 71 -1.73 1.83 11.35
CA GLN A 71 -1.80 3.21 11.84
C GLN A 71 -0.46 3.58 12.44
N GLY A 72 0.02 4.77 12.14
CA GLY A 72 1.28 5.21 12.68
C GLY A 72 1.41 6.73 12.74
N SER A 73 2.45 7.17 13.44
CA SER A 73 2.85 8.56 13.49
C SER A 73 4.36 8.67 13.67
N VAL A 74 4.91 9.76 13.17
CA VAL A 74 6.27 10.17 13.41
C VAL A 74 6.31 11.64 13.77
N GLN A 75 7.15 11.99 14.73
CA GLN A 75 7.39 13.36 15.15
C GLN A 75 8.91 13.60 15.28
N TYR A 76 9.34 14.72 14.81
CA TYR A 76 10.74 15.17 14.92
C TYR A 76 10.85 16.68 14.73
N ASN A 77 12.01 17.24 15.08
CA ASN A 77 12.33 18.62 14.76
C ASN A 77 13.20 18.66 13.51
N ALA A 78 12.83 19.45 12.53
CA ALA A 78 13.64 19.71 11.36
C ALA A 78 14.93 20.49 11.77
N PRO A 79 15.98 20.51 10.94
CA PRO A 79 17.24 21.19 11.26
C PRO A 79 17.09 22.69 11.56
N ASP A 80 16.05 23.32 11.08
CA ASP A 80 15.70 24.72 11.37
C ASP A 80 14.91 24.91 12.68
N GLY A 81 14.63 23.81 13.42
CA GLY A 81 13.85 23.80 14.64
C GLY A 81 12.34 23.70 14.45
N THR A 82 11.86 23.61 13.22
CA THR A 82 10.43 23.46 12.94
C THR A 82 9.94 22.09 13.39
N PRO A 83 8.88 21.99 14.22
CA PRO A 83 8.31 20.70 14.60
C PRO A 83 7.54 20.09 13.43
N ILE A 84 7.90 18.87 13.08
CA ILE A 84 7.26 18.07 12.05
C ILE A 84 6.50 16.92 12.70
N ALA A 85 5.22 16.79 12.37
CA ALA A 85 4.39 15.67 12.79
C ALA A 85 3.63 15.12 11.59
N ILE A 86 3.72 13.82 11.40
CA ILE A 86 3.02 13.07 10.34
C ILE A 86 2.27 11.92 11.01
N SER A 87 1.04 11.67 10.56
CA SER A 87 0.30 10.47 10.89
C SER A 87 -0.23 9.80 9.63
N TRP A 88 -0.39 8.50 9.65
CA TRP A 88 -0.94 7.74 8.53
C TRP A 88 -1.89 6.64 9.01
N THR A 89 -2.84 6.35 8.16
CA THR A 89 -3.71 5.18 8.27
C THR A 89 -3.73 4.51 6.90
N ALA A 90 -3.46 3.20 6.86
CA ALA A 90 -3.51 2.40 5.65
C ALA A 90 -4.48 1.23 5.85
N ASP A 91 -5.47 1.14 4.97
CA ASP A 91 -6.51 0.12 4.98
C ASP A 91 -6.92 -0.27 3.54
N GLU A 92 -8.07 -0.91 3.37
CA GLU A 92 -8.62 -1.34 2.07
C GLU A 92 -8.88 -0.19 1.10
N PHE A 93 -9.00 1.04 1.59
CA PHE A 93 -9.21 2.24 0.77
C PHE A 93 -7.90 2.93 0.40
N GLY A 94 -6.76 2.39 0.81
CA GLY A 94 -5.43 2.95 0.58
C GLY A 94 -4.84 3.65 1.79
N THR A 95 -3.78 4.41 1.55
CA THR A 95 -3.05 5.12 2.61
C THR A 95 -3.48 6.57 2.65
N GLN A 96 -3.94 7.00 3.81
CA GLN A 96 -4.26 8.39 4.12
C GLN A 96 -3.17 8.95 5.03
N VAL A 97 -2.61 10.10 4.65
CA VAL A 97 -1.53 10.78 5.38
C VAL A 97 -2.00 12.17 5.78
N ALA A 98 -1.77 12.51 7.04
CA ALA A 98 -1.98 13.86 7.57
C ALA A 98 -0.69 14.35 8.25
N GLY A 99 -0.38 15.63 8.12
CA GLY A 99 0.82 16.19 8.75
C GLY A 99 0.89 17.70 8.61
N THR A 100 1.74 18.30 9.44
CA THR A 100 1.91 19.77 9.51
C THR A 100 2.45 20.38 8.22
N HIS A 101 3.16 19.62 7.41
CA HIS A 101 3.79 20.04 6.15
C HIS A 101 3.23 19.32 4.92
N VAL A 102 2.22 18.45 5.11
CA VAL A 102 1.55 17.77 3.99
C VAL A 102 0.65 18.76 3.27
N PRO A 103 0.77 18.92 1.93
CA PRO A 103 -0.09 19.82 1.17
C PRO A 103 -1.56 19.40 1.30
N THR A 104 -2.43 20.35 1.60
CA THR A 104 -3.86 20.11 1.57
C THR A 104 -4.33 20.05 0.11
N PRO A 105 -5.21 19.10 -0.25
CA PRO A 105 -5.81 19.09 -1.58
C PRO A 105 -6.50 20.42 -1.89
N PRO A 106 -6.44 20.89 -3.13
CA PRO A 106 -7.19 22.09 -3.51
C PRO A 106 -8.69 21.85 -3.31
N PRO A 107 -9.47 22.92 -3.00
CA PRO A 107 -10.90 22.78 -2.83
C PRO A 107 -11.55 22.25 -4.12
N ILE A 108 -12.54 21.38 -3.96
CA ILE A 108 -13.27 20.80 -5.09
C ILE A 108 -13.96 21.94 -5.85
N PRO A 109 -13.76 22.06 -7.17
CA PRO A 109 -14.44 23.08 -7.96
C PRO A 109 -15.98 22.98 -7.81
N PRO A 110 -16.70 24.10 -7.74
CA PRO A 110 -18.16 24.10 -7.48
C PRO A 110 -18.97 23.28 -8.49
N ALA A 111 -18.49 23.13 -9.72
CA ALA A 111 -19.14 22.29 -10.74
C ALA A 111 -19.04 20.80 -10.39
N ILE A 112 -17.89 20.36 -9.91
CA ILE A 112 -17.67 18.97 -9.49
C ILE A 112 -18.45 18.69 -8.21
N GLN A 113 -18.44 19.61 -7.25
CA GLN A 113 -19.23 19.45 -6.01
C GLN A 113 -20.73 19.26 -6.32
N ARG A 114 -21.30 20.06 -7.23
CA ARG A 114 -22.69 19.89 -7.66
C ARG A 114 -22.96 18.53 -8.30
N ALA A 115 -22.01 18.01 -9.08
CA ALA A 115 -22.14 16.68 -9.68
C ALA A 115 -22.10 15.57 -8.62
N LEU A 116 -21.22 15.68 -7.64
CA LEU A 116 -21.13 14.74 -6.52
C LEU A 116 -22.41 14.76 -5.67
N ASP A 117 -22.93 15.94 -5.37
CA ASP A 117 -24.18 16.12 -4.64
C ASP A 117 -25.39 15.54 -5.39
N TRP A 118 -25.37 15.64 -6.72
CA TRP A 118 -26.39 15.03 -7.57
C TRP A 118 -26.29 13.50 -7.55
N ILE A 119 -25.09 12.92 -7.71
CA ILE A 119 -24.85 11.47 -7.66
C ILE A 119 -25.26 10.90 -6.29
N ALA A 120 -24.91 11.57 -5.20
CA ALA A 120 -25.26 11.13 -3.85
C ALA A 120 -26.78 11.05 -3.59
N LYS A 121 -27.59 11.77 -4.37
CA LYS A 121 -29.05 11.77 -4.30
C LYS A 121 -29.70 10.72 -5.21
N GLN A 122 -28.93 10.07 -6.08
CA GLN A 122 -29.44 9.01 -6.93
C GLN A 122 -29.55 7.70 -6.12
N PRO A 123 -30.57 6.86 -6.36
CA PRO A 123 -30.61 5.53 -5.79
C PRO A 123 -29.38 4.75 -6.27
N SER A 124 -28.74 4.03 -5.35
CA SER A 124 -27.59 3.20 -5.68
C SER A 124 -27.97 2.22 -6.78
N THR A 125 -27.26 2.24 -7.90
CA THR A 125 -27.41 1.19 -8.91
C THR A 125 -26.94 -0.12 -8.28
N PRO A 126 -27.74 -1.21 -8.26
CA PRO A 126 -27.30 -2.47 -7.70
C PRO A 126 -26.03 -2.92 -8.43
N GLU A 127 -25.07 -3.39 -7.66
CA GLU A 127 -23.80 -3.88 -8.19
C GLU A 127 -24.06 -5.09 -9.13
N PRO A 128 -23.29 -5.28 -10.21
CA PRO A 128 -23.52 -6.35 -11.18
C PRO A 128 -23.67 -7.76 -10.59
N GLU A 129 -23.10 -8.00 -9.41
CA GLU A 129 -23.23 -9.26 -8.69
C GLU A 129 -24.64 -9.51 -8.12
N GLU A 130 -25.38 -8.46 -7.75
CA GLU A 130 -26.77 -8.62 -7.30
C GLU A 130 -27.72 -8.89 -8.48
N LEU A 131 -27.45 -8.29 -9.64
CA LEU A 131 -28.21 -8.56 -10.88
C LEU A 131 -28.01 -9.99 -11.40
N ALA A 132 -26.86 -10.62 -11.09
CA ALA A 132 -26.61 -12.01 -11.48
C ALA A 132 -27.38 -13.04 -10.62
N LYS A 133 -27.81 -12.67 -9.43
CA LYS A 133 -28.58 -13.56 -8.52
C LYS A 133 -30.05 -13.67 -8.88
N ASP A 134 -30.62 -12.66 -9.52
CA ASP A 134 -32.04 -12.62 -9.91
C ASP A 134 -32.30 -13.04 -11.37
N SER A 135 -31.26 -13.37 -12.14
CA SER A 135 -31.42 -13.95 -13.46
C SER A 135 -31.87 -15.42 -13.34
N PRO A 136 -33.06 -15.80 -13.80
CA PRO A 136 -33.47 -17.21 -13.81
C PRO A 136 -32.42 -17.98 -14.60
N SER A 137 -31.86 -19.01 -14.00
CA SER A 137 -30.88 -19.91 -14.59
C SER A 137 -31.42 -20.45 -15.92
N GLN A 138 -31.03 -19.88 -17.04
CA GLN A 138 -31.13 -20.55 -18.30
C GLN A 138 -30.19 -21.76 -18.25
N GLN A 139 -30.71 -22.87 -17.81
CA GLN A 139 -30.10 -24.18 -18.02
C GLN A 139 -30.01 -24.39 -19.55
N ASN A 140 -28.94 -23.91 -20.15
CA ASN A 140 -28.54 -24.39 -21.46
C ASN A 140 -28.15 -25.86 -21.29
N ALA A 141 -29.12 -26.72 -21.56
CA ALA A 141 -28.89 -28.11 -21.72
C ALA A 141 -27.82 -28.30 -22.80
N VAL A 142 -26.62 -28.68 -22.39
CA VAL A 142 -25.58 -29.16 -23.29
C VAL A 142 -26.15 -30.43 -23.98
N PRO A 143 -26.28 -30.47 -25.33
CA PRO A 143 -26.72 -31.68 -26.01
C PRO A 143 -25.69 -32.79 -25.75
N PRO A 144 -26.12 -34.05 -25.54
CA PRO A 144 -25.20 -35.14 -25.27
C PRO A 144 -24.23 -35.32 -26.45
N ALA A 145 -22.94 -35.37 -26.14
CA ALA A 145 -21.88 -35.61 -27.10
C ALA A 145 -22.15 -36.96 -27.81
N ASN A 146 -22.30 -36.92 -29.13
CA ASN A 146 -22.43 -38.07 -30.00
C ASN A 146 -21.10 -38.88 -30.00
N THR A 147 -21.06 -39.98 -29.25
CA THR A 147 -19.91 -40.87 -29.09
C THR A 147 -19.74 -41.89 -30.21
N ASN A 148 -20.29 -41.64 -31.42
CA ASN A 148 -20.11 -42.50 -32.56
C ASN A 148 -19.10 -41.92 -33.56
N ARG A 149 -17.82 -41.83 -33.18
CA ARG A 149 -16.71 -41.84 -34.15
C ARG A 149 -15.93 -43.12 -33.99
N LEU A 150 -16.28 -44.03 -34.93
CA LEU A 150 -15.60 -45.30 -35.22
C LEU A 150 -14.06 -45.11 -35.26
N HIS A 151 -13.40 -45.91 -34.45
CA HIS A 151 -11.97 -46.15 -34.57
C HIS A 151 -11.68 -46.89 -35.87
N LYS A 152 -11.02 -46.25 -36.83
CA LYS A 152 -10.47 -46.87 -38.03
C LYS A 152 -9.07 -47.39 -37.67
N PRO A 153 -8.76 -48.70 -37.77
CA PRO A 153 -7.45 -49.21 -37.45
C PRO A 153 -6.42 -48.78 -38.49
N LEU A 154 -5.26 -48.29 -37.99
CA LEU A 154 -4.07 -47.97 -38.79
C LEU A 154 -3.49 -49.26 -39.36
N ARG A 155 -3.41 -49.34 -40.69
CA ARG A 155 -2.77 -50.39 -41.46
C ARG A 155 -1.24 -50.28 -41.28
N THR A 156 -0.64 -51.23 -40.59
CA THR A 156 0.81 -51.44 -40.57
C THR A 156 1.28 -51.92 -41.96
N ASN A 157 2.11 -51.15 -42.62
CA ASN A 157 2.75 -51.51 -43.87
C ASN A 157 4.15 -52.06 -43.52
N GLN A 158 4.25 -53.42 -43.51
CA GLN A 158 5.52 -54.11 -43.54
C GLN A 158 6.05 -54.07 -44.97
N ARG A 159 7.26 -53.61 -45.18
CA ARG A 159 8.05 -53.86 -46.36
C ARG A 159 9.31 -54.64 -45.95
N ASN A 160 9.53 -55.68 -46.69
CA ASN A 160 10.76 -56.49 -46.75
C ASN A 160 12.03 -55.68 -46.90
#